data_52efff74dac499a82f83417e0fc2ce45
#
_entry.id   52efff74dac499a82f83417e0fc2ce45
#
_cell.length_a   1.000
_cell.length_b   1.000
_cell.length_c   1.000
_cell.angle_alpha   90.00
_cell.angle_beta   90.00
_cell.angle_gamma   90.00
#
_symmetry.space_group_name_H-M   'P 1'
#
loop_
_entity.id
_entity.type
_entity.pdbx_description
1 polymer ?
#
loop_
_entity_poly.entity_id
_entity_poly.type
_entity_poly.pdbx_seq_one_letter_code
_entity_poly.pdbx_strand_id
1 'polypeptide(L)'
;MLKKLNTTINEKNFIKKIITFDEKEKALYDLKINDKEKYFDLATVNKNNLSAENKIQNFDLKRSSPACIIYTSGTGGNPKGVILSHGGILNNLVGACEIMKPLIDSRPIFLTWLPLSHSYEHCVQFAQIAVGAKVFYAEKIEKLLDNMAEAKPTIMTAVPRFYQNLYNKINLNMKKQTGLKAKLINITIQLGRKKLLNEKMNFYEKLLNFIVDKLVRKKVKKQFGGNLKAFVSGGGALDKEIGEFLNAIGLPTLQGYGLTETSPVVSCNPIHKIKVETVGPPFKGNKVKIAEDGEILVKGENVMLGYGIKKKK
;
A
#
# COMPACT_ATOMS: atom_id res chain seq x y z
N MET A 1 13.38 15.44 -14.60
CA MET A 1 13.48 13.98 -14.77
C MET A 1 13.94 13.62 -16.19
N LEU A 2 13.28 14.05 -17.24
CA LEU A 2 13.60 13.71 -18.64
C LEU A 2 14.94 14.24 -19.16
N LYS A 3 15.44 15.42 -18.72
CA LYS A 3 16.81 15.86 -19.06
C LYS A 3 17.88 14.87 -18.58
N LYS A 4 17.74 14.30 -17.37
CA LYS A 4 18.65 13.24 -16.87
C LYS A 4 18.49 11.92 -17.64
N LEU A 5 17.25 11.60 -18.06
CA LEU A 5 16.98 10.42 -18.87
C LEU A 5 17.65 10.55 -20.24
N ASN A 6 17.60 11.74 -20.87
CA ASN A 6 18.20 12.00 -22.17
C ASN A 6 19.72 11.83 -22.18
N THR A 7 20.40 12.34 -21.14
CA THR A 7 21.86 12.15 -20.98
C THR A 7 22.19 10.65 -20.87
N THR A 8 21.39 9.92 -20.07
CA THR A 8 21.62 8.47 -19.87
C THR A 8 21.33 7.63 -21.11
N ILE A 9 20.34 8.02 -21.94
CA ILE A 9 19.99 7.33 -23.18
C ILE A 9 21.07 7.52 -24.24
N ASN A 10 21.61 8.72 -24.35
CA ASN A 10 22.66 9.02 -25.32
C ASN A 10 24.02 8.41 -24.96
N GLU A 11 24.28 8.18 -23.66
CA GLU A 11 25.51 7.56 -23.18
C GLU A 11 25.48 6.02 -23.18
N LYS A 12 24.31 5.38 -23.31
CA LYS A 12 24.18 3.93 -23.12
C LYS A 12 23.36 3.27 -24.22
N ASN A 13 24.04 2.58 -25.12
CA ASN A 13 23.45 1.87 -26.26
C ASN A 13 22.56 0.65 -25.93
N PHE A 14 22.29 0.35 -24.65
CA PHE A 14 21.49 -0.82 -24.29
C PHE A 14 19.97 -0.59 -24.27
N ILE A 15 19.51 0.68 -24.29
CA ILE A 15 18.08 0.99 -24.36
C ILE A 15 17.61 0.80 -25.80
N LYS A 16 16.82 -0.24 -26.01
CA LYS A 16 16.33 -0.59 -27.36
C LYS A 16 15.05 0.11 -27.75
N LYS A 17 14.15 0.37 -26.77
CA LYS A 17 12.85 1.00 -27.03
C LYS A 17 12.44 1.89 -25.85
N ILE A 18 11.74 2.97 -26.15
CA ILE A 18 11.15 3.91 -25.18
C ILE A 18 9.68 4.08 -25.55
N ILE A 19 8.79 3.86 -24.60
CA ILE A 19 7.35 3.98 -24.76
C ILE A 19 6.88 5.19 -23.97
N THR A 20 6.16 6.12 -24.63
CA THR A 20 5.55 7.29 -23.99
C THR A 20 4.04 7.10 -23.89
N PHE A 21 3.43 7.61 -22.83
CA PHE A 21 1.99 7.50 -22.59
C PHE A 21 1.18 8.60 -23.30
N ASP A 22 1.81 9.72 -23.62
CA ASP A 22 1.15 10.89 -24.21
C ASP A 22 1.96 11.45 -25.40
N GLU A 23 1.30 11.65 -26.57
CA GLU A 23 1.92 12.28 -27.74
C GLU A 23 2.34 13.74 -27.49
N LYS A 24 1.66 14.46 -26.57
CA LYS A 24 2.03 15.83 -26.19
C LYS A 24 3.36 15.90 -25.46
N GLU A 25 3.71 14.91 -24.69
CA GLU A 25 5.04 14.83 -24.07
C GLU A 25 6.16 14.62 -25.10
N LYS A 26 5.85 13.96 -26.22
CA LYS A 26 6.76 13.77 -27.36
C LYS A 26 7.10 15.09 -28.05
N ALA A 27 6.12 16.01 -28.15
CA ALA A 27 6.28 17.33 -28.78
C ALA A 27 6.96 18.38 -27.86
N LEU A 28 6.84 18.23 -26.53
CA LEU A 28 7.44 19.14 -25.56
C LEU A 28 8.94 18.91 -25.33
N TYR A 29 9.44 17.77 -25.78
CA TYR A 29 10.85 17.42 -25.66
C TYR A 29 11.45 17.30 -27.06
N ASP A 30 11.93 18.43 -27.59
CA ASP A 30 12.88 18.47 -28.70
C ASP A 30 14.18 17.79 -28.26
N LEU A 31 14.02 16.51 -27.93
CA LEU A 31 15.13 15.64 -27.59
C LEU A 31 15.85 15.41 -28.91
N LYS A 32 17.08 15.98 -29.03
CA LYS A 32 18.04 15.61 -30.07
C LYS A 32 18.38 14.13 -29.94
N ILE A 33 17.43 13.26 -30.25
CA ILE A 33 17.62 11.84 -30.22
C ILE A 33 17.98 11.43 -31.63
N ASN A 34 19.18 10.95 -31.78
CA ASN A 34 19.71 10.48 -33.08
C ASN A 34 18.95 9.25 -33.61
N ASP A 35 18.06 8.64 -32.80
CA ASP A 35 17.42 7.38 -33.10
C ASP A 35 15.91 7.45 -32.82
N LYS A 36 15.18 8.12 -33.74
CA LYS A 36 13.71 8.25 -33.68
C LYS A 36 12.96 6.91 -33.70
N GLU A 37 13.60 5.87 -34.19
CA GLU A 37 13.02 4.52 -34.29
C GLU A 37 12.87 3.81 -32.93
N LYS A 38 13.50 4.31 -31.89
CA LYS A 38 13.38 3.76 -30.52
C LYS A 38 12.15 4.26 -29.76
N TYR A 39 11.45 5.28 -30.28
CA TYR A 39 10.29 5.89 -29.62
C TYR A 39 8.98 5.36 -30.17
N PHE A 40 8.12 4.96 -29.25
CA PHE A 40 6.76 4.52 -29.54
C PHE A 40 5.80 5.18 -28.56
N ASP A 41 4.69 5.69 -29.02
CA ASP A 41 3.56 5.98 -28.13
C ASP A 41 2.77 4.71 -27.83
N LEU A 42 2.06 4.70 -26.71
CA LEU A 42 1.31 3.53 -26.25
C LEU A 42 0.21 3.14 -27.25
N ALA A 43 -0.42 4.10 -27.93
CA ALA A 43 -1.46 3.83 -28.90
C ALA A 43 -0.91 3.10 -30.14
N THR A 44 0.27 3.49 -30.61
CA THR A 44 0.98 2.82 -31.72
C THR A 44 1.40 1.39 -31.31
N VAL A 45 1.90 1.21 -30.07
CA VAL A 45 2.25 -0.12 -29.55
C VAL A 45 1.02 -1.02 -29.52
N ASN A 46 -0.11 -0.53 -29.04
CA ASN A 46 -1.34 -1.31 -28.96
C ASN A 46 -1.90 -1.69 -30.33
N LYS A 47 -1.78 -0.82 -31.35
CA LYS A 47 -2.21 -1.13 -32.73
C LYS A 47 -1.35 -2.22 -33.38
N ASN A 48 -0.05 -2.23 -33.13
CA ASN A 48 0.90 -3.12 -33.79
C ASN A 48 0.99 -4.52 -33.15
N ASN A 49 0.52 -4.71 -31.91
CA ASN A 49 0.68 -5.98 -31.19
C ASN A 49 -0.50 -6.95 -31.31
N LEU A 50 -1.54 -6.63 -32.09
CA LEU A 50 -2.70 -7.51 -32.27
C LEU A 50 -2.44 -8.74 -33.15
N SER A 51 -1.28 -8.84 -33.81
CA SER A 51 -0.92 -9.95 -34.72
C SER A 51 0.33 -10.74 -34.32
N ALA A 52 1.01 -10.37 -33.22
CA ALA A 52 2.15 -11.13 -32.76
C ALA A 52 1.67 -12.36 -32.00
N GLU A 53 1.78 -13.54 -32.56
CA GLU A 53 1.81 -14.80 -31.80
C GLU A 53 2.95 -14.69 -30.77
N ASN A 54 2.61 -14.24 -29.57
CA ASN A 54 3.54 -14.22 -28.46
C ASN A 54 3.83 -15.69 -28.10
N LYS A 55 4.90 -16.23 -28.65
CA LYS A 55 5.49 -17.46 -28.13
C LYS A 55 5.94 -17.14 -26.72
N ILE A 56 5.08 -17.46 -25.74
CA ILE A 56 5.48 -17.46 -24.33
C ILE A 56 6.57 -18.50 -24.23
N GLN A 57 7.82 -18.06 -24.09
CA GLN A 57 8.92 -18.95 -23.81
C GLN A 57 8.67 -19.51 -22.40
N ASN A 58 8.54 -20.82 -22.30
CA ASN A 58 8.49 -21.51 -21.02
C ASN A 58 9.87 -21.43 -20.38
N PHE A 59 10.05 -20.48 -19.47
CA PHE A 59 11.21 -20.43 -18.60
C PHE A 59 11.00 -21.39 -17.43
N ASP A 60 12.00 -22.20 -17.09
CA ASP A 60 12.00 -23.00 -15.84
C ASP A 60 12.26 -22.06 -14.65
N LEU A 61 11.24 -21.29 -14.26
CA LEU A 61 11.30 -20.35 -13.15
C LEU A 61 11.06 -21.09 -11.84
N LYS A 62 12.05 -21.05 -10.96
CA LYS A 62 11.96 -21.56 -9.59
C LYS A 62 11.53 -20.46 -8.63
N ARG A 63 10.98 -20.84 -7.48
CA ARG A 63 10.67 -19.88 -6.40
C ARG A 63 11.91 -19.07 -5.99
N SER A 64 13.10 -19.67 -6.02
CA SER A 64 14.38 -19.00 -5.74
C SER A 64 14.91 -18.13 -6.87
N SER A 65 14.29 -18.16 -8.07
CA SER A 65 14.74 -17.31 -9.19
C SER A 65 14.48 -15.82 -8.88
N PRO A 66 15.40 -14.91 -9.29
CA PRO A 66 15.18 -13.47 -9.19
C PRO A 66 13.93 -13.05 -9.98
N ALA A 67 13.06 -12.26 -9.36
CA ALA A 67 11.84 -11.73 -9.98
C ALA A 67 12.00 -10.25 -10.37
N CYS A 68 12.49 -9.44 -9.45
CA CYS A 68 12.68 -8.01 -9.69
C CYS A 68 13.78 -7.41 -8.81
N ILE A 69 14.18 -6.19 -9.16
CA ILE A 69 15.11 -5.36 -8.37
C ILE A 69 14.39 -4.07 -8.00
N ILE A 70 14.29 -3.81 -6.69
CA ILE A 70 13.72 -2.58 -6.17
C ILE A 70 14.82 -1.77 -5.50
N TYR A 71 14.98 -0.50 -5.92
CA TYR A 71 15.98 0.38 -5.35
C TYR A 71 15.48 1.07 -4.09
N THR A 72 16.33 1.07 -3.05
CA THR A 72 16.12 1.82 -1.82
C THR A 72 17.13 2.95 -1.73
N SER A 73 16.81 4.02 -0.99
CA SER A 73 17.69 5.20 -0.83
C SER A 73 19.03 4.89 -0.13
N GLY A 74 19.10 3.77 0.60
CA GLY A 74 20.30 3.37 1.35
C GLY A 74 20.72 4.40 2.43
N THR A 75 21.17 3.95 3.57
CA THR A 75 21.64 4.82 4.68
C THR A 75 22.90 5.62 4.35
N GLY A 76 23.63 5.24 3.32
CA GLY A 76 24.88 5.91 2.88
C GLY A 76 24.72 6.79 1.62
N GLY A 77 23.50 7.21 1.26
CA GLY A 77 23.26 8.12 0.12
C GLY A 77 23.32 7.46 -1.27
N ASN A 78 23.86 6.26 -1.39
CA ASN A 78 23.89 5.50 -2.63
C ASN A 78 22.72 4.53 -2.70
N PRO A 79 21.87 4.57 -3.75
CA PRO A 79 20.78 3.61 -3.92
C PRO A 79 21.29 2.18 -3.96
N LYS A 80 20.63 1.28 -3.20
CA LYS A 80 20.91 -0.16 -3.20
C LYS A 80 19.80 -0.88 -3.96
N GLY A 81 20.15 -1.73 -4.91
CA GLY A 81 19.20 -2.58 -5.63
C GLY A 81 18.94 -3.86 -4.85
N VAL A 82 17.77 -3.97 -4.24
CA VAL A 82 17.31 -5.17 -3.52
C VAL A 82 16.79 -6.19 -4.52
N ILE A 83 17.37 -7.37 -4.57
CA ILE A 83 16.97 -8.46 -5.48
C ILE A 83 15.92 -9.33 -4.76
N LEU A 84 14.68 -9.31 -5.25
CA LEU A 84 13.59 -10.11 -4.73
C LEU A 84 13.37 -11.36 -5.59
N SER A 85 13.04 -12.48 -4.93
CA SER A 85 12.71 -13.74 -5.59
C SER A 85 11.23 -13.87 -5.88
N HIS A 86 10.87 -14.73 -6.83
CA HIS A 86 9.46 -15.12 -7.05
C HIS A 86 8.83 -15.71 -5.77
N GLY A 87 9.58 -16.53 -5.04
CA GLY A 87 9.12 -17.14 -3.80
C GLY A 87 8.85 -16.10 -2.71
N GLY A 88 9.70 -15.07 -2.58
CA GLY A 88 9.50 -13.99 -1.62
C GLY A 88 8.20 -13.22 -1.87
N ILE A 89 7.94 -12.88 -3.13
CA ILE A 89 6.69 -12.22 -3.55
C ILE A 89 5.49 -13.12 -3.27
N LEU A 90 5.56 -14.40 -3.63
CA LEU A 90 4.46 -15.36 -3.40
C LEU A 90 4.21 -15.62 -1.92
N ASN A 91 5.24 -15.66 -1.08
CA ASN A 91 5.08 -15.78 0.38
C ASN A 91 4.31 -14.56 0.94
N ASN A 92 4.68 -13.36 0.54
CA ASN A 92 3.99 -12.14 0.93
C ASN A 92 2.54 -12.13 0.45
N LEU A 93 2.30 -12.62 -0.77
CA LEU A 93 0.97 -12.72 -1.34
C LEU A 93 0.05 -13.62 -0.52
N VAL A 94 0.54 -14.79 -0.09
CA VAL A 94 -0.21 -15.70 0.78
C VAL A 94 -0.58 -15.00 2.09
N GLY A 95 0.37 -14.35 2.76
CA GLY A 95 0.11 -13.62 4.00
C GLY A 95 -0.86 -12.45 3.83
N ALA A 96 -0.73 -11.68 2.74
CA ALA A 96 -1.65 -10.60 2.42
C ALA A 96 -3.08 -11.11 2.18
N CYS A 97 -3.24 -12.23 1.45
CA CYS A 97 -4.54 -12.88 1.23
C CYS A 97 -5.18 -13.35 2.54
N GLU A 98 -4.39 -13.92 3.47
CA GLU A 98 -4.89 -14.32 4.80
C GLU A 98 -5.42 -13.11 5.60
N ILE A 99 -4.70 -11.98 5.59
CA ILE A 99 -5.15 -10.73 6.24
C ILE A 99 -6.42 -10.18 5.59
N MET A 100 -6.53 -10.26 4.26
CA MET A 100 -7.67 -9.72 3.51
C MET A 100 -8.90 -10.61 3.54
N LYS A 101 -8.74 -11.93 3.67
CA LYS A 101 -9.85 -12.90 3.62
C LYS A 101 -11.06 -12.52 4.49
N PRO A 102 -10.92 -12.12 5.77
CA PRO A 102 -12.06 -11.71 6.60
C PRO A 102 -12.64 -10.34 6.22
N LEU A 103 -12.00 -9.58 5.32
CA LEU A 103 -12.45 -8.28 4.84
C LEU A 103 -13.21 -8.38 3.50
N ILE A 104 -13.17 -9.55 2.86
CA ILE A 104 -13.72 -9.77 1.51
C ILE A 104 -14.93 -10.65 1.61
N ASP A 105 -16.12 -10.09 1.45
CA ASP A 105 -17.43 -10.76 1.36
C ASP A 105 -17.95 -10.81 -0.08
N SER A 106 -17.36 -10.03 -0.98
CA SER A 106 -17.63 -9.94 -2.42
C SER A 106 -16.36 -9.53 -3.16
N ARG A 107 -16.45 -9.24 -4.45
CA ARG A 107 -15.30 -8.73 -5.21
C ARG A 107 -14.73 -7.46 -4.56
N PRO A 108 -13.50 -7.48 -4.04
CA PRO A 108 -12.95 -6.32 -3.36
C PRO A 108 -12.62 -5.18 -4.33
N ILE A 109 -12.73 -3.95 -3.83
CA ILE A 109 -12.40 -2.74 -4.58
C ILE A 109 -11.20 -2.08 -3.90
N PHE A 110 -10.20 -1.74 -4.67
CA PHE A 110 -9.00 -1.01 -4.23
C PHE A 110 -8.90 0.34 -4.92
N LEU A 111 -8.36 1.31 -4.20
CA LEU A 111 -7.90 2.57 -4.74
C LEU A 111 -6.39 2.66 -4.53
N THR A 112 -5.64 2.50 -5.61
CA THR A 112 -4.18 2.56 -5.64
C THR A 112 -3.71 3.99 -5.86
N TRP A 113 -2.79 4.46 -5.04
CA TRP A 113 -2.25 5.83 -5.10
C TRP A 113 -0.77 5.92 -4.71
N LEU A 114 -0.22 4.88 -4.11
CA LEU A 114 1.19 4.80 -3.78
C LEU A 114 2.01 4.40 -5.03
N PRO A 115 3.30 4.78 -5.09
CA PRO A 115 4.13 4.43 -6.24
C PRO A 115 4.34 2.93 -6.38
N LEU A 116 4.05 2.35 -7.55
CA LEU A 116 4.29 0.93 -7.86
C LEU A 116 5.78 0.55 -7.84
N SER A 117 6.68 1.52 -7.94
CA SER A 117 8.12 1.33 -7.77
C SER A 117 8.55 1.06 -6.34
N HIS A 118 7.66 1.32 -5.35
CA HIS A 118 7.92 1.01 -3.96
C HIS A 118 7.42 -0.40 -3.63
N SER A 119 8.23 -1.19 -2.91
CA SER A 119 7.95 -2.59 -2.59
C SER A 119 6.58 -2.83 -1.95
N TYR A 120 6.09 -1.89 -1.14
CA TYR A 120 4.81 -2.01 -0.48
C TYR A 120 3.65 -2.03 -1.49
N GLU A 121 3.52 -1.02 -2.36
CA GLU A 121 2.45 -0.99 -3.35
C GLU A 121 2.64 -2.06 -4.43
N HIS A 122 3.88 -2.41 -4.75
CA HIS A 122 4.21 -3.51 -5.65
C HIS A 122 3.61 -4.85 -5.15
N CYS A 123 3.79 -5.18 -3.87
CA CYS A 123 3.18 -6.35 -3.24
C CYS A 123 1.64 -6.27 -3.24
N VAL A 124 1.08 -5.11 -2.90
CA VAL A 124 -0.37 -4.88 -2.89
C VAL A 124 -0.97 -5.08 -4.27
N GLN A 125 -0.30 -4.67 -5.34
CA GLN A 125 -0.75 -4.89 -6.72
C GLN A 125 -0.88 -6.39 -7.05
N PHE A 126 0.08 -7.21 -6.64
CA PHE A 126 -0.04 -8.67 -6.80
C PHE A 126 -1.18 -9.25 -5.95
N ALA A 127 -1.36 -8.75 -4.72
CA ALA A 127 -2.47 -9.18 -3.89
C ALA A 127 -3.84 -8.83 -4.50
N GLN A 128 -3.97 -7.64 -5.11
CA GLN A 128 -5.17 -7.22 -5.84
C GLN A 128 -5.49 -8.17 -7.00
N ILE A 129 -4.47 -8.59 -7.75
CA ILE A 129 -4.61 -9.56 -8.85
C ILE A 129 -5.07 -10.92 -8.28
N ALA A 130 -4.43 -11.41 -7.22
CA ALA A 130 -4.72 -12.72 -6.65
C ALA A 130 -6.14 -12.86 -6.10
N VAL A 131 -6.71 -11.77 -5.56
CA VAL A 131 -8.09 -11.78 -5.05
C VAL A 131 -9.12 -11.34 -6.10
N GLY A 132 -8.71 -11.15 -7.36
CA GLY A 132 -9.60 -10.71 -8.45
C GLY A 132 -10.24 -9.35 -8.21
N ALA A 133 -9.50 -8.42 -7.59
CA ALA A 133 -10.01 -7.12 -7.21
C ALA A 133 -10.40 -6.25 -8.42
N LYS A 134 -11.33 -5.31 -8.19
CA LYS A 134 -11.49 -4.14 -9.04
C LYS A 134 -10.55 -3.05 -8.53
N VAL A 135 -9.66 -2.57 -9.39
CA VAL A 135 -8.64 -1.60 -9.02
C VAL A 135 -8.89 -0.27 -9.71
N PHE A 136 -8.91 0.80 -8.93
CA PHE A 136 -8.92 2.17 -9.41
C PHE A 136 -7.58 2.81 -9.06
N TYR A 137 -7.10 3.68 -9.93
CA TYR A 137 -5.88 4.46 -9.72
C TYR A 137 -6.26 5.91 -9.45
N ALA A 138 -5.74 6.47 -8.35
CA ALA A 138 -6.00 7.85 -7.99
C ALA A 138 -5.32 8.81 -8.99
N GLU A 139 -6.00 9.89 -9.34
CA GLU A 139 -5.46 10.90 -10.25
C GLU A 139 -4.28 11.64 -9.64
N LYS A 140 -4.44 12.10 -8.39
CA LYS A 140 -3.45 12.84 -7.62
C LYS A 140 -3.82 12.87 -6.14
N ILE A 141 -2.85 13.18 -5.28
CA ILE A 141 -3.02 13.14 -3.82
C ILE A 141 -4.11 14.11 -3.34
N GLU A 142 -4.21 15.29 -3.95
CA GLU A 142 -5.18 16.32 -3.57
C GLU A 142 -6.63 15.87 -3.80
N LYS A 143 -6.87 15.01 -4.79
CA LYS A 143 -8.19 14.45 -5.12
C LYS A 143 -8.47 13.11 -4.46
N LEU A 144 -7.58 12.63 -3.60
CA LEU A 144 -7.66 11.26 -3.06
C LEU A 144 -9.00 10.99 -2.34
N LEU A 145 -9.52 11.94 -1.57
CA LEU A 145 -10.81 11.79 -0.88
C LEU A 145 -11.99 11.75 -1.86
N ASP A 146 -11.95 12.54 -2.94
CA ASP A 146 -12.97 12.53 -3.98
C ASP A 146 -12.93 11.19 -4.73
N ASN A 147 -11.73 10.73 -5.09
CA ASN A 147 -11.55 9.42 -5.71
C ASN A 147 -12.01 8.26 -4.78
N MET A 148 -11.83 8.38 -3.45
CA MET A 148 -12.37 7.41 -2.50
C MET A 148 -13.91 7.41 -2.47
N ALA A 149 -14.54 8.59 -2.53
CA ALA A 149 -15.99 8.70 -2.56
C ALA A 149 -16.58 8.08 -3.83
N GLU A 150 -15.89 8.20 -4.97
CA GLU A 150 -16.28 7.64 -6.27
C GLU A 150 -16.01 6.14 -6.36
N ALA A 151 -14.78 5.70 -6.10
CA ALA A 151 -14.36 4.31 -6.22
C ALA A 151 -14.96 3.42 -5.13
N LYS A 152 -15.31 3.97 -3.96
CA LYS A 152 -15.87 3.27 -2.80
C LYS A 152 -15.04 2.05 -2.41
N PRO A 153 -13.75 2.22 -2.11
CA PRO A 153 -12.84 1.10 -1.88
C PRO A 153 -13.26 0.27 -0.65
N THR A 154 -13.02 -1.03 -0.73
CA THR A 154 -13.19 -1.97 0.37
C THR A 154 -11.98 -1.96 1.29
N ILE A 155 -10.80 -1.92 0.69
CA ILE A 155 -9.51 -1.89 1.37
C ILE A 155 -8.66 -0.80 0.73
N MET A 156 -7.92 -0.06 1.54
CA MET A 156 -7.00 0.95 1.05
C MET A 156 -5.68 0.90 1.83
N THR A 157 -4.59 0.85 1.10
CA THR A 157 -3.24 0.94 1.65
C THR A 157 -2.80 2.40 1.75
N ALA A 158 -2.12 2.76 2.82
CA ALA A 158 -1.59 4.10 3.00
C ALA A 158 -0.36 4.12 3.92
N VAL A 159 0.30 5.27 3.98
CA VAL A 159 1.48 5.53 4.81
C VAL A 159 1.13 6.45 6.00
N PRO A 160 1.93 6.46 7.09
CA PRO A 160 1.62 7.22 8.31
C PRO A 160 1.28 8.69 8.08
N ARG A 161 1.95 9.35 7.14
CA ARG A 161 1.68 10.75 6.80
C ARG A 161 0.24 11.00 6.29
N PHE A 162 -0.32 10.04 5.57
CA PHE A 162 -1.73 10.12 5.15
C PHE A 162 -2.66 10.11 6.36
N TYR A 163 -2.43 9.21 7.31
CA TYR A 163 -3.25 9.09 8.53
C TYR A 163 -3.12 10.31 9.43
N GLN A 164 -1.93 10.90 9.54
CA GLN A 164 -1.73 12.16 10.26
C GLN A 164 -2.56 13.30 9.66
N ASN A 165 -2.52 13.46 8.34
CA ASN A 165 -3.30 14.48 7.65
C ASN A 165 -4.82 14.23 7.80
N LEU A 166 -5.23 12.98 7.72
CA LEU A 166 -6.60 12.56 7.88
C LEU A 166 -7.11 12.85 9.31
N TYR A 167 -6.32 12.46 10.32
CA TYR A 167 -6.59 12.75 11.73
C TYR A 167 -6.76 14.25 11.96
N ASN A 168 -5.82 15.06 11.51
CA ASN A 168 -5.88 16.51 11.66
C ASN A 168 -7.14 17.10 11.04
N LYS A 169 -7.49 16.69 9.82
CA LYS A 169 -8.69 17.16 9.10
C LYS A 169 -9.98 16.77 9.81
N ILE A 170 -10.10 15.52 10.26
CA ILE A 170 -11.28 15.02 10.98
C ILE A 170 -11.39 15.71 12.34
N ASN A 171 -10.29 15.79 13.08
CA ASN A 171 -10.26 16.39 14.42
C ASN A 171 -10.63 17.88 14.39
N LEU A 172 -10.12 18.65 13.42
CA LEU A 172 -10.51 20.04 13.22
C LEU A 172 -12.01 20.18 12.94
N ASN A 173 -12.59 19.30 12.12
CA ASN A 173 -14.02 19.32 11.83
C ASN A 173 -14.86 18.92 13.06
N MET A 174 -14.39 17.98 13.86
CA MET A 174 -15.05 17.55 15.09
C MET A 174 -15.03 18.65 16.17
N LYS A 175 -13.92 19.37 16.33
CA LYS A 175 -13.77 20.48 17.28
C LYS A 175 -14.71 21.66 17.00
N LYS A 176 -15.16 21.82 15.75
CA LYS A 176 -16.15 22.84 15.36
C LYS A 176 -17.60 22.47 15.76
N GLN A 177 -17.83 21.22 16.16
CA GLN A 177 -19.17 20.78 16.57
C GLN A 177 -19.44 21.18 18.02
N THR A 178 -20.70 21.56 18.32
CA THR A 178 -21.15 21.98 19.63
C THR A 178 -22.39 21.18 20.08
N GLY A 179 -22.79 21.32 21.34
CA GLY A 179 -24.01 20.74 21.88
C GLY A 179 -24.05 19.21 21.80
N LEU A 180 -25.17 18.65 21.37
CA LEU A 180 -25.41 17.22 21.32
C LEU A 180 -24.46 16.49 20.35
N LYS A 181 -24.08 17.15 19.23
CA LYS A 181 -23.14 16.56 18.26
C LYS A 181 -21.78 16.35 18.88
N ALA A 182 -21.26 17.33 19.62
CA ALA A 182 -19.96 17.19 20.30
C ALA A 182 -20.01 16.07 21.36
N LYS A 183 -21.10 15.95 22.12
CA LYS A 183 -21.29 14.86 23.09
C LYS A 183 -21.25 13.48 22.41
N LEU A 184 -21.99 13.31 21.30
CA LEU A 184 -22.02 12.05 20.55
C LEU A 184 -20.64 11.68 19.98
N ILE A 185 -19.87 12.65 19.51
CA ILE A 185 -18.50 12.43 19.03
C ILE A 185 -17.61 11.93 20.17
N ASN A 186 -17.63 12.60 21.32
CA ASN A 186 -16.82 12.21 22.48
C ASN A 186 -17.18 10.79 22.97
N ILE A 187 -18.48 10.48 23.07
CA ILE A 187 -18.97 9.13 23.41
C ILE A 187 -18.46 8.10 22.38
N THR A 188 -18.49 8.46 21.09
CA THR A 188 -18.00 7.57 20.02
C THR A 188 -16.53 7.22 20.20
N ILE A 189 -15.70 8.22 20.50
CA ILE A 189 -14.26 8.02 20.71
C ILE A 189 -14.01 7.18 21.96
N GLN A 190 -14.66 7.51 23.09
CA GLN A 190 -14.50 6.78 24.36
C GLN A 190 -14.91 5.31 24.22
N LEU A 191 -16.12 5.05 23.71
CA LEU A 191 -16.62 3.68 23.55
C LEU A 191 -15.84 2.89 22.47
N GLY A 192 -15.37 3.61 21.44
CA GLY A 192 -14.52 3.00 20.43
C GLY A 192 -13.16 2.56 20.98
N ARG A 193 -12.52 3.38 21.83
CA ARG A 193 -11.29 3.02 22.55
C ARG A 193 -11.51 1.83 23.48
N LYS A 194 -12.57 1.84 24.30
CA LYS A 194 -12.93 0.68 25.15
C LYS A 194 -13.07 -0.61 24.34
N LYS A 195 -13.76 -0.55 23.20
CA LYS A 195 -13.92 -1.69 22.31
C LYS A 195 -12.58 -2.19 21.76
N LEU A 196 -11.69 -1.27 21.35
CA LEU A 196 -10.36 -1.57 20.80
C LEU A 196 -9.47 -2.26 21.83
N LEU A 197 -9.56 -1.81 23.11
CA LEU A 197 -8.80 -2.36 24.24
C LEU A 197 -9.45 -3.60 24.86
N ASN A 198 -10.57 -4.09 24.30
CA ASN A 198 -11.37 -5.22 24.83
C ASN A 198 -11.82 -5.01 26.29
N GLU A 199 -12.06 -3.75 26.70
CA GLU A 199 -12.61 -3.44 28.01
C GLU A 199 -14.10 -3.81 28.11
N LYS A 200 -14.52 -4.23 29.29
CA LYS A 200 -15.92 -4.59 29.55
C LYS A 200 -16.82 -3.34 29.44
N MET A 201 -17.88 -3.42 28.64
CA MET A 201 -18.92 -2.42 28.55
C MET A 201 -20.15 -2.87 29.34
N ASN A 202 -20.72 -1.96 30.14
CA ASN A 202 -22.01 -2.18 30.78
C ASN A 202 -23.16 -2.08 29.78
N PHE A 203 -24.40 -2.36 30.23
CA PHE A 203 -25.57 -2.40 29.36
C PHE A 203 -25.84 -1.03 28.66
N TYR A 204 -25.73 0.07 29.40
CA TYR A 204 -25.92 1.42 28.83
C TYR A 204 -24.84 1.78 27.82
N GLU A 205 -23.59 1.43 28.08
CA GLU A 205 -22.50 1.65 27.14
C GLU A 205 -22.68 0.85 25.85
N LYS A 206 -23.19 -0.39 25.93
CA LYS A 206 -23.52 -1.20 24.73
C LYS A 206 -24.63 -0.54 23.91
N LEU A 207 -25.69 -0.05 24.57
CA LEU A 207 -26.77 0.66 23.90
C LEU A 207 -26.30 1.95 23.24
N LEU A 208 -25.54 2.79 23.99
CA LEU A 208 -24.93 4.00 23.44
C LEU A 208 -23.99 3.70 22.28
N ASN A 209 -23.17 2.63 22.40
CA ASN A 209 -22.27 2.23 21.32
C ASN A 209 -23.05 1.85 20.05
N PHE A 210 -24.19 1.19 20.15
CA PHE A 210 -25.06 0.89 19.02
C PHE A 210 -25.63 2.19 18.39
N ILE A 211 -26.04 3.16 19.20
CA ILE A 211 -26.55 4.45 18.72
C ILE A 211 -25.46 5.23 17.98
N VAL A 212 -24.27 5.39 18.57
CA VAL A 212 -23.18 6.13 17.92
C VAL A 212 -22.61 5.41 16.71
N ASP A 213 -22.74 4.09 16.64
CA ASP A 213 -22.37 3.32 15.44
C ASP A 213 -23.23 3.75 14.24
N LYS A 214 -24.54 3.87 14.44
CA LYS A 214 -25.47 4.33 13.40
C LYS A 214 -25.36 5.84 13.09
N LEU A 215 -25.25 6.68 14.11
CA LEU A 215 -25.33 8.14 13.95
C LEU A 215 -23.98 8.76 13.59
N VAL A 216 -22.86 8.23 14.08
CA VAL A 216 -21.53 8.82 13.90
C VAL A 216 -20.67 7.96 12.98
N ARG A 217 -20.33 6.72 13.36
CA ARG A 217 -19.39 5.88 12.60
C ARG A 217 -19.87 5.60 11.17
N LYS A 218 -21.16 5.34 10.98
CA LYS A 218 -21.74 5.16 9.64
C LYS A 218 -21.63 6.41 8.78
N LYS A 219 -21.79 7.62 9.38
CA LYS A 219 -21.58 8.89 8.66
C LYS A 219 -20.12 9.12 8.30
N VAL A 220 -19.21 8.80 9.21
CA VAL A 220 -17.77 8.85 8.93
C VAL A 220 -17.44 7.94 7.77
N LYS A 221 -17.85 6.67 7.81
CA LYS A 221 -17.62 5.72 6.70
C LYS A 221 -18.15 6.20 5.36
N LYS A 222 -19.32 6.88 5.37
CA LYS A 222 -19.90 7.43 4.12
C LYS A 222 -18.99 8.44 3.43
N GLN A 223 -18.20 9.20 4.16
CA GLN A 223 -17.25 10.16 3.59
C GLN A 223 -16.09 9.46 2.84
N PHE A 224 -15.87 8.17 3.11
CA PHE A 224 -14.88 7.32 2.46
C PHE A 224 -15.52 6.30 1.49
N GLY A 225 -16.66 6.68 0.89
CA GLY A 225 -17.37 5.83 -0.08
C GLY A 225 -18.32 4.78 0.54
N GLY A 226 -18.33 4.61 1.86
CA GLY A 226 -19.26 3.74 2.60
C GLY A 226 -18.89 2.26 2.69
N ASN A 227 -18.03 1.76 1.80
CA ASN A 227 -17.66 0.35 1.71
C ASN A 227 -16.37 -0.04 2.43
N LEU A 228 -15.64 0.96 2.96
CA LEU A 228 -14.34 0.72 3.58
C LEU A 228 -14.43 -0.23 4.78
N LYS A 229 -13.75 -1.37 4.68
CA LYS A 229 -13.63 -2.38 5.73
C LYS A 229 -12.39 -2.13 6.58
N ALA A 230 -11.26 -1.79 5.94
CA ALA A 230 -10.03 -1.44 6.63
C ALA A 230 -9.09 -0.56 5.79
N PHE A 231 -8.33 0.25 6.49
CA PHE A 231 -7.05 0.76 6.03
C PHE A 231 -5.92 -0.21 6.42
N VAL A 232 -4.87 -0.26 5.61
CA VAL A 232 -3.63 -0.97 5.96
C VAL A 232 -2.49 0.04 5.96
N SER A 233 -1.85 0.24 7.11
CA SER A 233 -0.72 1.15 7.29
C SER A 233 0.59 0.41 7.14
N GLY A 234 1.45 0.90 6.26
CA GLY A 234 2.81 0.38 6.06
C GLY A 234 3.80 1.49 5.75
N GLY A 235 5.08 1.14 5.63
CA GLY A 235 6.15 2.08 5.28
C GLY A 235 6.65 2.96 6.44
N GLY A 236 6.14 2.76 7.66
CA GLY A 236 6.58 3.46 8.87
C GLY A 236 5.63 3.21 10.04
N ALA A 237 6.06 3.57 11.26
CA ALA A 237 5.24 3.43 12.45
C ALA A 237 4.05 4.40 12.43
N LEU A 238 2.87 3.89 12.73
CA LEU A 238 1.67 4.70 12.93
C LEU A 238 1.64 5.18 14.37
N ASP A 239 1.42 6.48 14.55
CA ASP A 239 1.23 7.07 15.88
C ASP A 239 0.06 6.39 16.61
N LYS A 240 0.26 6.07 17.90
CA LYS A 240 -0.71 5.36 18.73
C LYS A 240 -2.04 6.10 18.82
N GLU A 241 -2.00 7.40 19.12
CA GLU A 241 -3.21 8.22 19.30
C GLU A 241 -4.01 8.26 17.99
N ILE A 242 -3.34 8.40 16.85
CA ILE A 242 -3.97 8.40 15.54
C ILE A 242 -4.59 7.03 15.24
N GLY A 243 -3.87 5.95 15.49
CA GLY A 243 -4.38 4.60 15.29
C GLY A 243 -5.60 4.30 16.16
N GLU A 244 -5.57 4.65 17.46
CA GLU A 244 -6.71 4.50 18.37
C GLU A 244 -7.90 5.35 17.92
N PHE A 245 -7.68 6.61 17.55
CA PHE A 245 -8.72 7.51 17.11
C PHE A 245 -9.43 6.99 15.86
N LEU A 246 -8.67 6.61 14.82
CA LEU A 246 -9.26 6.12 13.57
C LEU A 246 -10.09 4.85 13.80
N ASN A 247 -9.58 3.91 14.56
CA ASN A 247 -10.32 2.71 14.92
C ASN A 247 -11.59 3.04 15.75
N ALA A 248 -11.50 3.98 16.70
CA ALA A 248 -12.61 4.38 17.56
C ALA A 248 -13.76 5.02 16.77
N ILE A 249 -13.45 5.81 15.74
CA ILE A 249 -14.47 6.48 14.90
C ILE A 249 -15.02 5.61 13.76
N GLY A 250 -14.60 4.31 13.70
CA GLY A 250 -15.13 3.34 12.74
C GLY A 250 -14.36 3.25 11.43
N LEU A 251 -13.10 3.67 11.42
CA LEU A 251 -12.14 3.49 10.33
C LEU A 251 -11.05 2.49 10.77
N PRO A 252 -11.31 1.17 10.70
CA PRO A 252 -10.35 0.18 11.12
C PRO A 252 -9.03 0.38 10.39
N THR A 253 -7.94 0.49 11.15
CA THR A 253 -6.61 0.74 10.62
C THR A 253 -5.67 -0.35 11.15
N LEU A 254 -5.22 -1.21 10.23
CA LEU A 254 -4.29 -2.30 10.50
C LEU A 254 -2.88 -1.77 10.28
N GLN A 255 -1.97 -2.08 11.17
CA GLN A 255 -0.55 -1.74 11.02
C GLN A 255 0.24 -2.97 10.63
N GLY A 256 1.07 -2.86 9.59
CA GLY A 256 2.04 -3.87 9.18
C GLY A 256 3.47 -3.37 9.30
N TYR A 257 4.41 -4.32 9.35
CA TYR A 257 5.84 -4.10 9.40
C TYR A 257 6.54 -4.87 8.29
N GLY A 258 7.56 -4.24 7.75
CA GLY A 258 8.44 -4.86 6.77
C GLY A 258 9.42 -3.89 6.15
N LEU A 259 10.26 -4.43 5.29
CA LEU A 259 11.34 -3.74 4.58
C LEU A 259 11.30 -4.17 3.11
N THR A 260 11.90 -3.39 2.23
CA THR A 260 12.07 -3.84 0.82
C THR A 260 12.80 -5.18 0.77
N GLU A 261 13.76 -5.38 1.68
CA GLU A 261 14.56 -6.60 1.86
C GLU A 261 13.75 -7.82 2.36
N THR A 262 12.47 -7.63 2.69
CA THR A 262 11.56 -8.72 3.14
C THR A 262 10.33 -8.89 2.24
N SER A 263 10.34 -8.40 1.01
CA SER A 263 9.40 -8.59 -0.12
C SER A 263 7.94 -8.07 0.03
N PRO A 264 7.54 -7.02 0.72
CA PRO A 264 8.21 -6.34 1.81
C PRO A 264 7.73 -6.78 3.20
N VAL A 265 6.54 -7.44 3.34
CA VAL A 265 5.81 -7.57 4.60
C VAL A 265 6.35 -8.74 5.43
N VAL A 266 6.66 -8.45 6.69
CA VAL A 266 7.00 -9.45 7.71
C VAL A 266 5.78 -9.81 8.53
N SER A 267 4.99 -8.81 8.97
CA SER A 267 3.85 -8.99 9.86
C SER A 267 2.75 -7.95 9.59
N CYS A 268 1.52 -8.26 10.00
CA CYS A 268 0.40 -7.32 9.96
C CYS A 268 -0.65 -7.65 11.01
N ASN A 269 -1.29 -6.62 11.58
CA ASN A 269 -2.43 -6.79 12.49
C ASN A 269 -3.63 -7.39 11.73
N PRO A 270 -4.26 -8.45 12.24
CA PRO A 270 -5.51 -8.97 11.68
C PRO A 270 -6.71 -8.15 12.18
N ILE A 271 -7.76 -8.03 11.36
CA ILE A 271 -8.94 -7.21 11.67
C ILE A 271 -9.66 -7.59 12.96
N HIS A 272 -9.65 -8.88 13.32
CA HIS A 272 -10.32 -9.38 14.52
C HIS A 272 -9.51 -9.16 15.81
N LYS A 273 -8.25 -8.71 15.70
CA LYS A 273 -7.34 -8.48 16.85
C LYS A 273 -6.39 -7.34 16.55
N ILE A 274 -6.92 -6.15 16.39
CA ILE A 274 -6.12 -4.95 16.17
C ILE A 274 -5.47 -4.55 17.50
N LYS A 275 -4.14 -4.49 17.53
CA LYS A 275 -3.35 -3.92 18.61
C LYS A 275 -2.53 -2.78 18.06
N VAL A 276 -2.96 -1.55 18.32
CA VAL A 276 -2.41 -0.34 17.70
C VAL A 276 -0.91 -0.15 17.98
N GLU A 277 -0.44 -0.58 19.13
CA GLU A 277 0.98 -0.48 19.53
C GLU A 277 1.86 -1.59 18.95
N THR A 278 1.28 -2.48 18.14
CA THR A 278 2.00 -3.61 17.55
C THR A 278 1.78 -3.68 16.06
N VAL A 279 2.64 -4.43 15.41
CA VAL A 279 2.58 -4.69 13.97
C VAL A 279 1.96 -6.06 13.63
N GLY A 280 1.31 -6.69 14.61
CA GLY A 280 0.65 -7.98 14.45
C GLY A 280 1.61 -9.18 14.39
N PRO A 281 1.06 -10.39 14.21
CA PRO A 281 1.85 -11.61 14.09
C PRO A 281 2.58 -11.67 12.74
N PRO A 282 3.72 -12.38 12.68
CA PRO A 282 4.41 -12.66 11.43
C PRO A 282 3.50 -13.40 10.43
N PHE A 283 3.68 -13.13 9.15
CA PHE A 283 3.05 -13.91 8.09
C PHE A 283 3.50 -15.38 8.14
N LYS A 284 2.62 -16.27 7.72
CA LYS A 284 2.90 -17.70 7.68
C LYS A 284 4.18 -17.99 6.88
N GLY A 285 5.06 -18.80 7.45
CA GLY A 285 6.36 -19.12 6.88
C GLY A 285 7.49 -18.17 7.28
N ASN A 286 7.19 -17.01 7.87
CA ASN A 286 8.19 -16.10 8.40
C ASN A 286 8.46 -16.40 9.89
N LYS A 287 9.73 -16.43 10.28
CA LYS A 287 10.17 -16.53 11.68
C LYS A 287 10.83 -15.21 12.09
N VAL A 288 10.44 -14.69 13.24
CA VAL A 288 10.99 -13.45 13.79
C VAL A 288 11.58 -13.74 15.16
N LYS A 289 12.78 -13.22 15.41
CA LYS A 289 13.46 -13.26 16.71
C LYS A 289 13.95 -11.85 17.02
N ILE A 290 13.85 -11.46 18.27
CA ILE A 290 14.52 -10.25 18.77
C ILE A 290 15.84 -10.71 19.38
N ALA A 291 16.95 -10.13 18.93
CA ALA A 291 18.28 -10.37 19.46
C ALA A 291 18.45 -9.67 20.82
N GLU A 292 19.53 -9.96 21.52
CA GLU A 292 19.81 -9.40 22.86
C GLU A 292 19.97 -7.88 22.85
N ASP A 293 20.50 -7.33 21.77
CA ASP A 293 20.65 -5.90 21.51
C ASP A 293 19.38 -5.20 20.99
N GLY A 294 18.28 -5.96 20.84
CA GLY A 294 16.99 -5.45 20.32
C GLY A 294 16.86 -5.51 18.80
N GLU A 295 17.83 -6.02 18.04
CA GLU A 295 17.75 -6.18 16.60
C GLU A 295 16.62 -7.16 16.21
N ILE A 296 15.84 -6.82 15.18
CA ILE A 296 14.79 -7.68 14.64
C ILE A 296 15.37 -8.60 13.57
N LEU A 297 15.50 -9.88 13.89
CA LEU A 297 15.98 -10.91 12.99
C LEU A 297 14.80 -11.58 12.27
N VAL A 298 14.86 -11.64 10.95
CA VAL A 298 13.81 -12.26 10.13
C VAL A 298 14.40 -13.40 9.32
N LYS A 299 13.74 -14.56 9.35
CA LYS A 299 14.05 -15.72 8.53
C LYS A 299 12.80 -16.22 7.83
N GLY A 300 12.85 -16.35 6.51
CA GLY A 300 11.75 -16.84 5.69
C GLY A 300 12.06 -16.69 4.21
N GLU A 301 11.17 -17.24 3.39
CA GLU A 301 11.28 -17.11 1.94
C GLU A 301 11.10 -15.66 1.45
N ASN A 302 10.47 -14.83 2.29
CA ASN A 302 10.28 -13.39 2.04
C ASN A 302 11.59 -12.59 2.06
N VAL A 303 12.68 -13.12 2.61
CA VAL A 303 13.97 -12.42 2.67
C VAL A 303 14.60 -12.35 1.28
N MET A 304 15.13 -11.17 0.92
CA MET A 304 15.78 -10.91 -0.37
C MET A 304 16.92 -11.91 -0.69
N LEU A 305 17.26 -12.03 -1.98
CA LEU A 305 18.41 -12.81 -2.41
C LEU A 305 19.75 -12.09 -2.15
N GLY A 306 19.73 -10.79 -1.97
CA GLY A 306 20.88 -9.94 -1.72
C GLY A 306 20.75 -8.60 -2.44
N TYR A 307 21.82 -7.80 -2.39
CA TYR A 307 21.90 -6.54 -3.11
C TYR A 307 22.56 -6.76 -4.49
N GLY A 308 22.04 -6.07 -5.50
CA GLY A 308 22.68 -6.02 -6.82
C GLY A 308 24.09 -5.44 -6.71
N ILE A 309 25.07 -6.18 -7.24
CA ILE A 309 26.47 -5.77 -7.20
C ILE A 309 26.67 -4.60 -8.16
N LYS A 310 27.12 -3.44 -7.67
CA LYS A 310 27.76 -2.45 -8.53
C LYS A 310 29.09 -3.08 -9.03
N LYS A 311 29.18 -3.43 -10.32
CA LYS A 311 30.52 -3.66 -10.88
C LYS A 311 31.32 -2.38 -10.58
N LYS A 312 32.38 -2.50 -9.75
CA LYS A 312 33.39 -1.43 -9.67
C LYS A 312 33.88 -1.23 -11.11
N LYS A 313 33.80 0.02 -11.57
CA LYS A 313 34.45 0.43 -12.81
C LYS A 313 35.94 0.33 -12.64
#